data_72bcfd3e6a16e6cdc54be3a6fc00953a
#
_entry.id   72bcfd3e6a16e6cdc54be3a6fc00953a
#
_cell.length_a   1.000
_cell.length_b   1.000
_cell.length_c   1.000
_cell.angle_alpha   90.00
_cell.angle_beta   90.00
_cell.angle_gamma   90.00
#
_symmetry.space_group_name_H-M   'P 1'
#
loop_
_entity.id
_entity.type
_entity.pdbx_description
1 polymer ?
#
loop_
_entity_poly.entity_id
_entity_poly.type
_entity_poly.pdbx_seq_one_letter_code
_entity_poly.pdbx_strand_id
1 'polypeptide(L)'
;LGHCEIAHAVADQPEGPYKYVSTVLSPRPGYFDGNTCHNPSIYKIDGRYWLFYMGATNGKFGTKRIGYAVANSIWGPWERCEKPLLMPGNTGEWDDYITTNPAFLKHPDGKYWLYYKSCNENEYVNQHINGISGNRKYGVAFADKITGPYRRYEKNPIVDFSGFGENRQVEDAYIWYENGIFKMLMRDMGFYDHTVGLYFESKDGLNWQNPQIGWFGAEHYIKQPPAPKHLKRYGRFERPQVLMKNGKPAYLFTASQGGKAETSS
;
A
#
# COMPACT_ATOMS: atom_id res chain seq x y z
N LEU A 1 4.79 9.37 12.62
CA LEU A 1 3.51 9.39 11.90
C LEU A 1 2.57 10.38 12.57
N GLY A 2 1.95 11.25 11.78
CA GLY A 2 0.89 12.14 12.25
C GLY A 2 -0.41 11.39 12.55
N HIS A 3 -1.35 12.10 13.14
CA HIS A 3 -2.73 11.66 13.26
C HIS A 3 -3.35 11.66 11.86
N CYS A 4 -3.82 10.50 11.39
CA CYS A 4 -4.46 10.35 10.09
C CYS A 4 -5.76 9.57 10.21
N GLU A 5 -6.72 9.95 9.38
CA GLU A 5 -8.04 9.34 9.26
C GLU A 5 -8.30 8.90 7.81
N ILE A 6 -9.22 7.99 7.62
CA ILE A 6 -9.67 7.59 6.29
C ILE A 6 -11.02 8.25 6.03
N ALA A 7 -11.07 9.05 4.97
CA ALA A 7 -12.26 9.77 4.54
C ALA A 7 -12.93 9.12 3.33
N HIS A 8 -14.24 9.34 3.18
CA HIS A 8 -15.02 9.02 2.00
C HIS A 8 -15.34 10.30 1.24
N ALA A 9 -15.01 10.30 -0.04
CA ALA A 9 -15.41 11.35 -0.96
C ALA A 9 -16.03 10.72 -2.21
N VAL A 10 -16.91 11.45 -2.87
CA VAL A 10 -17.66 11.00 -4.06
C VAL A 10 -17.55 12.01 -5.19
N ALA A 11 -17.65 11.53 -6.42
CA ALA A 11 -17.75 12.33 -7.62
C ALA A 11 -18.67 11.63 -8.63
N ASP A 12 -19.25 12.40 -9.55
CA ASP A 12 -20.09 11.87 -10.64
C ASP A 12 -19.25 11.20 -11.73
N GLN A 13 -18.00 11.64 -11.88
CA GLN A 13 -17.02 11.09 -12.82
C GLN A 13 -15.72 10.76 -12.10
N PRO A 14 -14.94 9.74 -12.56
CA PRO A 14 -13.68 9.36 -11.96
C PRO A 14 -12.65 10.51 -11.86
N GLU A 15 -12.72 11.48 -12.75
CA GLU A 15 -11.84 12.66 -12.75
C GLU A 15 -12.25 13.70 -11.70
N GLY A 16 -13.38 13.53 -11.04
CA GLY A 16 -13.91 14.48 -10.07
C GLY A 16 -14.74 15.61 -10.66
N PRO A 17 -14.94 16.71 -9.93
CA PRO A 17 -14.37 16.99 -8.61
C PRO A 17 -14.97 16.13 -7.50
N TYR A 18 -14.12 15.68 -6.58
CA TYR A 18 -14.56 14.89 -5.44
C TYR A 18 -15.09 15.78 -4.30
N LYS A 19 -16.21 15.37 -3.72
CA LYS A 19 -16.83 16.03 -2.56
C LYS A 19 -16.69 15.12 -1.35
N TYR A 20 -16.16 15.66 -0.26
CA TYR A 20 -16.10 14.97 1.03
C TYR A 20 -17.50 14.62 1.53
N VAL A 21 -17.67 13.40 2.04
CA VAL A 21 -18.92 12.90 2.59
C VAL A 21 -18.77 12.70 4.10
N SER A 22 -17.81 11.91 4.53
CA SER A 22 -17.62 11.55 5.94
C SER A 22 -16.23 11.03 6.21
N THR A 23 -15.80 11.05 7.47
CA THR A 23 -14.71 10.23 7.97
C THR A 23 -15.23 8.81 8.19
N VAL A 24 -14.54 7.86 7.60
CA VAL A 24 -14.90 6.42 7.64
C VAL A 24 -14.22 5.73 8.82
N LEU A 25 -12.91 5.95 8.99
CA LEU A 25 -12.14 5.39 10.08
C LEU A 25 -11.29 6.46 10.75
N SER A 26 -11.56 6.73 12.04
CA SER A 26 -10.69 7.52 12.92
C SER A 26 -9.85 6.58 13.80
N PRO A 27 -8.71 7.01 14.32
CA PRO A 27 -7.93 6.24 15.29
C PRO A 27 -8.75 5.78 16.49
N ARG A 28 -8.44 4.58 17.03
CA ARG A 28 -9.09 4.02 18.22
C ARG A 28 -8.07 3.87 19.35
N PRO A 29 -8.03 4.78 20.33
CA PRO A 29 -7.15 4.66 21.47
C PRO A 29 -7.29 3.28 22.14
N GLY A 30 -6.16 2.66 22.45
CA GLY A 30 -6.13 1.31 23.05
C GLY A 30 -6.07 0.15 22.04
N TYR A 31 -6.22 0.41 20.76
CA TYR A 31 -6.08 -0.58 19.69
C TYR A 31 -4.79 -0.39 18.87
N PHE A 32 -4.50 -1.32 17.97
CA PHE A 32 -3.32 -1.22 17.07
C PHE A 32 -3.35 -0.01 16.14
N ASP A 33 -4.52 0.57 15.91
CA ASP A 33 -4.79 1.76 15.13
C ASP A 33 -5.09 3.00 16.00
N GLY A 34 -4.48 3.06 17.18
CA GLY A 34 -4.77 4.07 18.22
C GLY A 34 -4.35 5.51 17.88
N ASN A 35 -3.42 5.67 16.94
CA ASN A 35 -2.93 6.99 16.52
C ASN A 35 -3.20 7.31 15.06
N THR A 36 -3.29 6.29 14.21
CA THR A 36 -3.30 6.48 12.75
C THR A 36 -4.12 5.41 12.06
N CYS A 37 -4.96 5.82 11.11
CA CYS A 37 -5.57 4.99 10.07
C CYS A 37 -5.12 5.54 8.71
N HIS A 38 -4.41 4.72 7.89
CA HIS A 38 -3.72 5.21 6.70
C HIS A 38 -3.68 4.15 5.58
N ASN A 39 -3.34 4.56 4.35
CA ASN A 39 -3.16 3.69 3.19
C ASN A 39 -4.32 2.72 2.96
N PRO A 40 -5.56 3.21 2.77
CA PRO A 40 -6.71 2.35 2.52
C PRO A 40 -6.65 1.72 1.13
N SER A 41 -7.11 0.46 1.05
CA SER A 41 -7.45 -0.21 -0.20
C SER A 41 -8.82 -0.86 -0.04
N ILE A 42 -9.74 -0.64 -0.97
CA ILE A 42 -11.11 -1.12 -0.86
C ILE A 42 -11.44 -2.13 -1.95
N TYR A 43 -12.13 -3.20 -1.56
CA TYR A 43 -12.53 -4.29 -2.45
C TYR A 43 -13.99 -4.69 -2.18
N LYS A 44 -14.72 -5.04 -3.23
CA LYS A 44 -16.03 -5.68 -3.10
C LYS A 44 -15.85 -7.19 -3.31
N ILE A 45 -16.03 -7.97 -2.26
CA ILE A 45 -15.82 -9.41 -2.26
C ILE A 45 -17.03 -10.09 -1.62
N ASP A 46 -17.60 -11.06 -2.33
CA ASP A 46 -18.74 -11.84 -1.87
C ASP A 46 -19.92 -10.96 -1.36
N GLY A 47 -20.20 -9.88 -2.10
CA GLY A 47 -21.29 -8.95 -1.82
C GLY A 47 -21.00 -7.91 -0.74
N ARG A 48 -19.91 -8.01 0.00
CA ARG A 48 -19.49 -7.08 1.05
C ARG A 48 -18.33 -6.20 0.61
N TYR A 49 -18.19 -5.02 1.24
CA TYR A 49 -17.05 -4.11 1.05
C TYR A 49 -16.04 -4.35 2.14
N TRP A 50 -14.78 -4.56 1.73
CA TRP A 50 -13.63 -4.79 2.59
C TRP A 50 -12.61 -3.68 2.37
N LEU A 51 -12.31 -2.97 3.43
CA LEU A 51 -11.34 -1.89 3.44
C LEU A 51 -10.14 -2.34 4.26
N PHE A 52 -9.03 -2.64 3.58
CA PHE A 52 -7.76 -2.94 4.24
C PHE A 52 -7.00 -1.64 4.45
N TYR A 53 -6.36 -1.50 5.60
CA TYR A 53 -5.66 -0.28 5.95
C TYR A 53 -4.46 -0.54 6.85
N MET A 54 -3.60 0.46 7.01
CA MET A 54 -2.52 0.46 7.97
C MET A 54 -2.93 1.27 9.21
N GLY A 55 -2.82 0.66 10.38
CA GLY A 55 -2.91 1.34 11.66
C GLY A 55 -1.54 1.49 12.32
N ALA A 56 -1.42 2.44 13.24
CA ALA A 56 -0.27 2.57 14.14
C ALA A 56 -0.75 2.96 15.54
N THR A 57 -0.18 2.33 16.58
CA THR A 57 -0.65 2.49 17.97
C THR A 57 -0.32 3.88 18.52
N ASN A 58 0.89 4.39 18.25
CA ASN A 58 1.43 5.59 18.91
C ASN A 58 2.25 6.49 17.97
N GLY A 59 2.05 6.39 16.67
CA GLY A 59 2.76 7.18 15.68
C GLY A 59 4.22 6.75 15.40
N LYS A 60 4.79 5.81 16.14
CA LYS A 60 6.13 5.27 15.87
C LYS A 60 6.08 4.29 14.70
N PHE A 61 7.13 4.29 13.87
CA PHE A 61 7.20 3.47 12.66
C PHE A 61 7.03 1.98 12.95
N GLY A 62 7.70 1.44 13.95
CA GLY A 62 7.63 0.02 14.34
C GLY A 62 6.27 -0.46 14.84
N THR A 63 5.30 0.44 15.06
CA THR A 63 3.94 0.07 15.50
C THR A 63 2.94 -0.10 14.36
N LYS A 64 3.39 0.01 13.11
CA LYS A 64 2.53 -0.16 11.92
C LYS A 64 2.04 -1.60 11.78
N ARG A 65 0.73 -1.76 11.63
CA ARG A 65 0.07 -3.06 11.45
C ARG A 65 -1.06 -2.95 10.43
N ILE A 66 -1.35 -4.05 9.75
CA ILE A 66 -2.45 -4.15 8.80
C ILE A 66 -3.72 -4.57 9.53
N GLY A 67 -4.80 -3.84 9.28
CA GLY A 67 -6.15 -4.19 9.70
C GLY A 67 -7.15 -4.15 8.55
N TYR A 68 -8.40 -4.49 8.86
CA TYR A 68 -9.52 -4.34 7.94
C TYR A 68 -10.73 -3.73 8.63
N ALA A 69 -11.59 -3.13 7.82
CA ALA A 69 -12.98 -2.84 8.15
C ALA A 69 -13.88 -3.46 7.07
N VAL A 70 -15.08 -3.88 7.46
CA VAL A 70 -16.02 -4.52 6.54
C VAL A 70 -17.41 -3.92 6.70
N ALA A 71 -18.16 -3.80 5.58
CA ALA A 71 -19.52 -3.29 5.57
C ALA A 71 -20.34 -3.96 4.48
N ASN A 72 -21.66 -3.99 4.65
CA ASN A 72 -22.59 -4.44 3.62
C ASN A 72 -22.86 -3.36 2.56
N SER A 73 -22.60 -2.11 2.90
CA SER A 73 -22.73 -0.94 2.02
C SER A 73 -21.45 -0.14 1.99
N ILE A 74 -21.12 0.49 0.85
CA ILE A 74 -20.00 1.43 0.73
C ILE A 74 -20.12 2.62 1.70
N TRP A 75 -21.34 2.90 2.14
CA TRP A 75 -21.66 3.96 3.10
C TRP A 75 -21.49 3.52 4.57
N GLY A 76 -21.18 2.24 4.80
CA GLY A 76 -21.12 1.65 6.13
C GLY A 76 -22.50 1.11 6.62
N PRO A 77 -22.68 0.91 7.94
CA PRO A 77 -21.62 1.08 8.96
C PRO A 77 -20.46 0.11 8.79
N TRP A 78 -19.26 0.55 9.18
CA TRP A 78 -18.02 -0.22 9.06
C TRP A 78 -17.67 -0.92 10.37
N GLU A 79 -17.58 -2.24 10.33
CA GLU A 79 -17.11 -3.07 11.43
C GLU A 79 -15.60 -3.30 11.27
N ARG A 80 -14.81 -2.94 12.30
CA ARG A 80 -13.35 -3.06 12.28
C ARG A 80 -12.88 -4.32 12.98
N CYS A 81 -11.78 -4.90 12.50
CA CYS A 81 -11.05 -5.90 13.25
C CYS A 81 -10.49 -5.30 14.55
N GLU A 82 -10.43 -6.11 15.61
CA GLU A 82 -9.83 -5.72 16.89
C GLU A 82 -8.32 -5.94 16.90
N LYS A 83 -7.85 -6.95 16.19
CA LYS A 83 -6.45 -7.36 16.11
C LYS A 83 -5.92 -7.19 14.69
N PRO A 84 -4.61 -6.95 14.53
CA PRO A 84 -3.99 -6.94 13.20
C PRO A 84 -4.18 -8.27 12.47
N LEU A 85 -4.28 -8.20 11.13
CA LEU A 85 -4.35 -9.39 10.28
C LEU A 85 -3.05 -10.18 10.27
N LEU A 86 -1.92 -9.49 10.39
CA LEU A 86 -0.59 -10.09 10.35
C LEU A 86 0.32 -9.34 11.33
N MET A 87 0.92 -10.07 12.27
CA MET A 87 1.95 -9.54 13.15
C MET A 87 3.32 -9.58 12.44
N PRO A 88 4.32 -8.80 12.86
CA PRO A 88 5.69 -8.97 12.38
C PRO A 88 6.22 -10.38 12.52
N GLY A 89 7.26 -10.72 11.78
CA GLY A 89 8.01 -11.97 11.91
C GLY A 89 8.78 -12.07 13.23
N ASN A 90 9.53 -13.16 13.39
CA ASN A 90 10.38 -13.33 14.56
C ASN A 90 11.58 -12.38 14.47
N THR A 91 12.13 -12.02 15.62
CA THR A 91 13.32 -11.16 15.71
C THR A 91 14.46 -11.70 14.85
N GLY A 92 15.01 -10.85 14.01
CA GLY A 92 16.07 -11.17 13.05
C GLY A 92 15.57 -11.57 11.66
N GLU A 93 14.28 -11.84 11.48
CA GLU A 93 13.69 -12.07 10.16
C GLU A 93 13.61 -10.74 9.36
N TRP A 94 13.46 -10.85 8.04
CA TRP A 94 13.41 -9.68 7.16
C TRP A 94 12.19 -8.77 7.45
N ASP A 95 11.16 -9.30 8.07
CA ASP A 95 9.88 -8.64 8.36
C ASP A 95 9.54 -8.55 9.84
N ASP A 96 10.56 -8.50 10.70
CA ASP A 96 10.40 -8.48 12.15
C ASP A 96 9.95 -7.13 12.73
N TYR A 97 9.92 -6.04 11.91
CA TYR A 97 9.64 -4.71 12.44
C TYR A 97 8.20 -4.24 12.24
N ILE A 98 7.69 -4.31 11.03
CA ILE A 98 6.36 -3.80 10.65
C ILE A 98 5.60 -4.77 9.75
N THR A 99 4.28 -4.61 9.70
CA THR A 99 3.44 -5.11 8.59
C THR A 99 2.55 -3.96 8.12
N THR A 100 2.67 -3.55 6.84
CA THR A 100 2.02 -2.33 6.37
C THR A 100 1.77 -2.35 4.86
N ASN A 101 1.12 -1.32 4.34
CA ASN A 101 0.82 -1.10 2.92
C ASN A 101 0.23 -2.36 2.27
N PRO A 102 -0.95 -2.80 2.73
CA PRO A 102 -1.57 -4.02 2.22
C PRO A 102 -1.95 -3.88 0.75
N ALA A 103 -1.67 -4.91 -0.02
CA ALA A 103 -2.35 -5.17 -1.29
C ALA A 103 -3.04 -6.53 -1.18
N PHE A 104 -4.27 -6.60 -1.61
CA PHE A 104 -5.11 -7.76 -1.36
C PHE A 104 -5.62 -8.36 -2.68
N LEU A 105 -5.72 -9.67 -2.73
CA LEU A 105 -6.26 -10.41 -3.86
C LEU A 105 -7.07 -11.62 -3.37
N LYS A 106 -8.29 -11.80 -3.89
CA LYS A 106 -8.95 -13.10 -3.88
C LYS A 106 -8.38 -13.92 -5.04
N HIS A 107 -7.55 -14.90 -4.74
CA HIS A 107 -6.87 -15.72 -5.73
C HIS A 107 -7.87 -16.63 -6.48
N PRO A 108 -7.60 -16.99 -7.75
CA PRO A 108 -8.50 -17.86 -8.52
C PRO A 108 -8.77 -19.25 -7.90
N ASP A 109 -7.88 -19.75 -7.04
CA ASP A 109 -8.08 -21.00 -6.28
C ASP A 109 -9.05 -20.86 -5.10
N GLY A 110 -9.58 -19.64 -4.87
CA GLY A 110 -10.51 -19.31 -3.80
C GLY A 110 -9.86 -18.84 -2.50
N LYS A 111 -8.54 -18.90 -2.36
CA LYS A 111 -7.81 -18.40 -1.20
C LYS A 111 -7.68 -16.89 -1.23
N TYR A 112 -7.34 -16.34 -0.06
CA TYR A 112 -7.12 -14.91 0.14
C TYR A 112 -5.63 -14.64 0.30
N TRP A 113 -5.09 -13.77 -0.54
CA TRP A 113 -3.67 -13.41 -0.56
C TRP A 113 -3.51 -11.97 -0.08
N LEU A 114 -2.72 -11.80 0.96
CA LEU A 114 -2.36 -10.51 1.53
C LEU A 114 -0.88 -10.24 1.25
N TYR A 115 -0.62 -9.34 0.32
CA TYR A 115 0.71 -8.82 0.08
C TYR A 115 0.96 -7.69 1.07
N TYR A 116 2.16 -7.65 1.63
CA TYR A 116 2.50 -6.67 2.67
C TYR A 116 3.93 -6.19 2.54
N LYS A 117 4.11 -4.91 2.87
CA LYS A 117 5.43 -4.31 3.01
C LYS A 117 5.95 -4.58 4.41
N SER A 118 7.25 -4.86 4.49
CA SER A 118 7.98 -4.91 5.74
C SER A 118 9.45 -4.55 5.57
N CYS A 119 10.19 -4.56 6.67
CA CYS A 119 11.63 -4.46 6.75
C CYS A 119 12.13 -5.03 8.06
N ASN A 120 13.42 -5.31 8.15
CA ASN A 120 14.08 -5.72 9.38
C ASN A 120 14.30 -4.50 10.30
N GLU A 121 14.09 -4.66 11.61
CA GLU A 121 14.22 -3.59 12.60
C GLU A 121 15.64 -3.05 12.68
N ASN A 122 16.63 -3.91 12.76
CA ASN A 122 18.02 -3.50 12.86
C ASN A 122 18.49 -2.73 11.61
N GLU A 123 18.09 -3.19 10.41
CA GLU A 123 18.35 -2.45 9.17
C GLU A 123 17.67 -1.08 9.19
N TYR A 124 16.43 -1.00 9.64
CA TYR A 124 15.70 0.27 9.69
C TYR A 124 16.30 1.28 10.68
N VAL A 125 16.72 0.82 11.85
CA VAL A 125 17.24 1.68 12.91
C VAL A 125 18.68 2.09 12.66
N ASN A 126 19.51 1.19 12.13
CA ASN A 126 20.95 1.36 12.06
C ASN A 126 21.51 1.62 10.65
N GLN A 127 20.71 1.39 9.59
CA GLN A 127 21.17 1.62 8.21
C GLN A 127 20.44 2.83 7.61
N HIS A 128 21.17 3.92 7.45
CA HIS A 128 20.68 5.14 6.81
C HIS A 128 21.57 5.48 5.61
N ILE A 129 21.09 5.17 4.41
CA ILE A 129 21.78 5.45 3.16
C ILE A 129 20.99 6.51 2.39
N ASN A 130 21.63 7.62 2.06
CA ASN A 130 21.01 8.74 1.33
C ASN A 130 19.70 9.26 1.97
N GLY A 131 19.61 9.22 3.32
CA GLY A 131 18.45 9.68 4.06
C GLY A 131 17.25 8.71 4.04
N ILE A 132 17.43 7.49 3.53
CA ILE A 132 16.42 6.43 3.54
C ILE A 132 16.84 5.36 4.53
N SER A 133 15.93 5.03 5.45
CA SER A 133 16.16 4.03 6.49
C SER A 133 15.70 2.64 6.05
N GLY A 134 16.50 1.65 6.40
CA GLY A 134 16.19 0.23 6.23
C GLY A 134 16.17 -0.21 4.77
N ASN A 135 15.55 -1.35 4.57
CA ASN A 135 15.40 -1.99 3.26
C ASN A 135 13.98 -2.58 3.16
N ARG A 136 13.08 -1.83 2.54
CA ARG A 136 11.69 -2.22 2.42
C ARG A 136 11.50 -3.22 1.31
N LYS A 137 10.85 -4.31 1.64
CA LYS A 137 10.57 -5.45 0.77
C LYS A 137 9.08 -5.78 0.81
N TYR A 138 8.65 -6.61 -0.10
CA TYR A 138 7.29 -7.17 -0.07
C TYR A 138 7.32 -8.68 0.11
N GLY A 139 6.41 -9.13 0.95
CA GLY A 139 6.07 -10.53 1.12
C GLY A 139 4.59 -10.76 0.83
N VAL A 140 4.19 -12.03 0.88
CA VAL A 140 2.81 -12.47 0.76
C VAL A 140 2.46 -13.47 1.86
N ALA A 141 1.22 -13.43 2.30
CA ALA A 141 0.65 -14.39 3.24
C ALA A 141 -0.72 -14.84 2.74
N PHE A 142 -1.07 -16.09 3.03
CA PHE A 142 -2.26 -16.79 2.54
C PHE A 142 -3.22 -17.15 3.65
N ALA A 143 -4.51 -17.12 3.36
CA ALA A 143 -5.55 -17.59 4.26
C ALA A 143 -6.70 -18.25 3.50
N ASP A 144 -7.40 -19.17 4.18
CA ASP A 144 -8.63 -19.78 3.66
C ASP A 144 -9.87 -18.90 3.94
N LYS A 145 -9.74 -17.94 4.86
CA LYS A 145 -10.76 -16.92 5.16
C LYS A 145 -10.18 -15.52 5.01
N ILE A 146 -10.98 -14.59 4.53
CA ILE A 146 -10.54 -13.20 4.34
C ILE A 146 -10.09 -12.52 5.64
N THR A 147 -10.61 -12.96 6.78
CA THR A 147 -10.22 -12.49 8.12
C THR A 147 -9.02 -13.22 8.71
N GLY A 148 -8.39 -14.15 7.96
CA GLY A 148 -7.27 -14.96 8.42
C GLY A 148 -7.69 -16.23 9.18
N PRO A 149 -6.75 -16.89 9.90
CA PRO A 149 -5.35 -16.45 10.07
C PRO A 149 -4.53 -16.54 8.79
N TYR A 150 -3.67 -15.56 8.57
CA TYR A 150 -2.76 -15.52 7.43
C TYR A 150 -1.44 -16.21 7.77
N ARG A 151 -0.99 -17.10 6.88
CA ARG A 151 0.30 -17.80 6.96
C ARG A 151 1.24 -17.26 5.91
N ARG A 152 2.42 -16.83 6.32
CA ARG A 152 3.48 -16.34 5.43
C ARG A 152 3.90 -17.37 4.42
N TYR A 153 4.17 -16.92 3.21
CA TYR A 153 4.85 -17.74 2.23
C TYR A 153 6.29 -18.00 2.69
N GLU A 154 6.71 -19.26 2.64
CA GLU A 154 8.01 -19.69 3.17
C GLU A 154 9.22 -19.10 2.44
N LYS A 155 9.03 -18.69 1.18
CA LYS A 155 10.07 -18.08 0.34
C LYS A 155 9.96 -16.54 0.28
N ASN A 156 9.31 -15.92 1.24
CA ASN A 156 9.36 -14.46 1.37
C ASN A 156 10.78 -13.97 1.67
N PRO A 157 11.14 -12.74 1.26
CA PRO A 157 10.35 -11.79 0.50
C PRO A 157 10.23 -12.15 -0.98
N ILE A 158 9.08 -11.81 -1.60
CA ILE A 158 8.83 -12.04 -3.04
C ILE A 158 9.25 -10.88 -3.93
N VAL A 159 9.43 -9.68 -3.38
CA VAL A 159 10.04 -8.52 -4.04
C VAL A 159 11.10 -7.95 -3.12
N ASP A 160 12.35 -8.04 -3.56
CA ASP A 160 13.53 -7.56 -2.86
C ASP A 160 14.52 -6.96 -3.87
N PHE A 161 14.79 -5.67 -3.72
CA PHE A 161 15.72 -4.95 -4.60
C PHE A 161 17.09 -4.69 -3.97
N SER A 162 17.35 -5.21 -2.77
CA SER A 162 18.61 -4.99 -2.08
C SER A 162 19.85 -5.48 -2.86
N GLY A 163 19.66 -6.50 -3.70
CA GLY A 163 20.73 -7.02 -4.56
C GLY A 163 21.10 -6.13 -5.77
N PHE A 164 20.31 -5.09 -6.08
CA PHE A 164 20.55 -4.22 -7.25
C PHE A 164 21.35 -2.95 -6.93
N GLY A 165 21.76 -2.75 -5.69
CA GLY A 165 22.55 -1.60 -5.25
C GLY A 165 22.09 -1.03 -3.91
N GLU A 166 22.82 -0.02 -3.44
CA GLU A 166 22.60 0.56 -2.12
C GLU A 166 21.18 1.10 -1.98
N ASN A 167 20.47 0.56 -0.98
CA ASN A 167 19.17 1.02 -0.51
C ASN A 167 18.09 1.14 -1.60
N ARG A 168 18.06 0.21 -2.55
CA ARG A 168 16.98 0.10 -3.52
C ARG A 168 15.82 -0.64 -2.89
N GLN A 169 14.65 -0.03 -2.90
CA GLN A 169 13.48 -0.45 -2.15
C GLN A 169 12.22 -0.35 -2.99
N VAL A 170 11.10 -0.81 -2.43
CA VAL A 170 9.76 -0.71 -3.02
C VAL A 170 8.73 -0.32 -1.98
N GLU A 171 7.67 0.34 -2.42
CA GLU A 171 6.50 0.65 -1.59
C GLU A 171 5.19 0.51 -2.37
N ASP A 172 4.07 0.47 -1.61
CA ASP A 172 2.72 0.74 -2.09
C ASP A 172 2.29 -0.16 -3.25
N ALA A 173 2.29 -1.47 -3.03
CA ALA A 173 1.78 -2.41 -4.03
C ALA A 173 0.27 -2.26 -4.22
N TYR A 174 -0.17 -2.41 -5.48
CA TYR A 174 -1.53 -2.70 -5.89
C TYR A 174 -1.52 -3.90 -6.82
N ILE A 175 -2.39 -4.88 -6.62
CA ILE A 175 -2.37 -6.14 -7.36
C ILE A 175 -3.75 -6.47 -7.94
N TRP A 176 -3.77 -7.05 -9.14
CA TRP A 176 -4.97 -7.64 -9.74
C TRP A 176 -4.61 -8.86 -10.60
N TYR A 177 -5.62 -9.64 -10.91
CA TYR A 177 -5.52 -10.77 -11.79
C TYR A 177 -6.35 -10.52 -13.05
N GLU A 178 -5.75 -10.70 -14.20
CA GLU A 178 -6.38 -10.46 -15.50
C GLU A 178 -5.85 -11.42 -16.55
N ASN A 179 -6.75 -12.12 -17.25
CA ASN A 179 -6.41 -13.01 -18.35
C ASN A 179 -5.34 -14.07 -18.03
N GLY A 180 -5.40 -14.66 -16.84
CA GLY A 180 -4.44 -15.69 -16.43
C GLY A 180 -3.11 -15.16 -15.90
N ILE A 181 -2.94 -13.85 -15.79
CA ILE A 181 -1.70 -13.19 -15.35
C ILE A 181 -1.98 -12.32 -14.11
N PHE A 182 -1.11 -12.42 -13.12
CA PHE A 182 -1.06 -11.50 -12.00
C PHE A 182 -0.28 -10.27 -12.43
N LYS A 183 -0.81 -9.10 -12.09
CA LYS A 183 -0.24 -7.81 -12.41
C LYS A 183 -0.10 -6.99 -11.13
N MET A 184 1.02 -6.28 -11.00
CA MET A 184 1.30 -5.47 -9.82
C MET A 184 1.83 -4.12 -10.22
N LEU A 185 1.32 -3.08 -9.58
CA LEU A 185 1.89 -1.74 -9.58
C LEU A 185 2.54 -1.48 -8.23
N MET A 186 3.71 -0.82 -8.22
CA MET A 186 4.41 -0.43 -7.01
C MET A 186 5.03 0.95 -7.19
N ARG A 187 5.24 1.67 -6.09
CA ARG A 187 6.11 2.83 -6.10
C ARG A 187 7.56 2.38 -6.17
N ASP A 188 8.32 2.95 -7.09
CA ASP A 188 9.77 2.80 -7.13
C ASP A 188 10.44 3.61 -6.01
N MET A 189 11.39 2.98 -5.36
CA MET A 189 12.25 3.62 -4.37
C MET A 189 13.73 3.32 -4.64
N GLY A 190 14.12 3.53 -5.91
CA GLY A 190 15.52 3.52 -6.34
C GLY A 190 15.93 2.42 -7.31
N PHE A 191 15.02 1.61 -7.84
CA PHE A 191 15.35 0.67 -8.92
C PHE A 191 15.69 1.44 -10.21
N TYR A 192 14.76 2.29 -10.68
CA TYR A 192 15.02 3.30 -11.72
C TYR A 192 15.37 4.64 -11.08
N ASP A 193 14.39 5.20 -10.34
CA ASP A 193 14.54 6.43 -9.56
C ASP A 193 13.40 6.51 -8.51
N HIS A 194 13.24 7.63 -7.82
CA HIS A 194 12.18 7.82 -6.83
C HIS A 194 10.91 8.49 -7.39
N THR A 195 10.79 8.68 -8.71
CA THR A 195 9.72 9.45 -9.34
C THR A 195 8.70 8.59 -10.06
N VAL A 196 9.13 7.46 -10.59
CA VAL A 196 8.31 6.55 -11.38
C VAL A 196 7.59 5.51 -10.53
N GLY A 197 6.58 4.87 -11.12
CA GLY A 197 6.03 3.62 -10.61
C GLY A 197 6.56 2.43 -11.38
N LEU A 198 6.50 1.27 -10.74
CA LEU A 198 6.87 -0.02 -11.31
C LEU A 198 5.62 -0.79 -11.71
N TYR A 199 5.71 -1.51 -12.81
CA TYR A 199 4.73 -2.48 -13.27
C TYR A 199 5.38 -3.84 -13.43
N PHE A 200 4.71 -4.87 -12.93
CA PHE A 200 5.15 -6.26 -13.02
C PHE A 200 4.04 -7.15 -13.57
N GLU A 201 4.44 -8.24 -14.19
CA GLU A 201 3.61 -9.38 -14.49
C GLU A 201 4.18 -10.64 -13.87
N SER A 202 3.29 -11.53 -13.43
CA SER A 202 3.64 -12.84 -12.87
C SER A 202 2.61 -13.89 -13.26
N LYS A 203 3.05 -15.11 -13.54
CA LYS A 203 2.17 -16.24 -13.84
C LYS A 203 1.56 -16.87 -12.60
N ASP A 204 2.22 -16.71 -11.46
CA ASP A 204 1.88 -17.39 -10.20
C ASP A 204 1.62 -16.42 -9.03
N GLY A 205 1.81 -15.11 -9.23
CA GLY A 205 1.68 -14.11 -8.17
C GLY A 205 2.79 -14.12 -7.12
N LEU A 206 3.82 -14.95 -7.31
CA LEU A 206 4.92 -15.14 -6.37
C LEU A 206 6.27 -14.72 -6.95
N ASN A 207 6.47 -14.95 -8.22
CA ASN A 207 7.70 -14.60 -8.93
C ASN A 207 7.50 -13.28 -9.69
N TRP A 208 8.16 -12.23 -9.23
CA TRP A 208 8.07 -10.88 -9.77
C TRP A 208 9.44 -10.40 -10.25
N GLN A 209 9.65 -10.43 -11.55
CA GLN A 209 10.94 -10.07 -12.16
C GLN A 209 10.75 -9.02 -13.25
N ASN A 210 11.86 -8.36 -13.62
CA ASN A 210 11.92 -7.43 -14.74
C ASN A 210 10.84 -6.34 -14.69
N PRO A 211 10.82 -5.48 -13.64
CA PRO A 211 9.86 -4.40 -13.56
C PRO A 211 9.98 -3.47 -14.76
N GLN A 212 8.82 -3.04 -15.25
CA GLN A 212 8.71 -1.99 -16.26
C GLN A 212 8.27 -0.70 -15.59
N ILE A 213 8.40 0.43 -16.28
CA ILE A 213 7.83 1.69 -15.80
C ILE A 213 6.31 1.62 -15.93
N GLY A 214 5.61 1.68 -14.81
CA GLY A 214 4.15 1.66 -14.74
C GLY A 214 3.53 3.06 -14.89
N TRP A 215 4.20 4.10 -14.38
CA TRP A 215 3.86 5.51 -14.58
C TRP A 215 5.10 6.39 -14.39
N PHE A 216 5.07 7.57 -14.96
CA PHE A 216 6.11 8.59 -14.82
C PHE A 216 5.82 9.53 -13.64
N GLY A 217 6.77 10.38 -13.28
CA GLY A 217 6.56 11.46 -12.32
C GLY A 217 5.50 12.46 -12.80
N ALA A 218 4.95 13.24 -11.87
CA ALA A 218 3.86 14.16 -12.16
C ALA A 218 4.22 15.22 -13.20
N GLU A 219 5.49 15.60 -13.32
CA GLU A 219 6.00 16.54 -14.31
C GLU A 219 5.81 16.06 -15.75
N HIS A 220 5.67 14.76 -15.96
CA HIS A 220 5.37 14.18 -17.28
C HIS A 220 3.93 14.49 -17.72
N TYR A 221 3.00 14.58 -16.77
CA TYR A 221 1.57 14.74 -17.05
C TYR A 221 1.06 16.15 -16.78
N ILE A 222 1.65 16.86 -15.83
CA ILE A 222 1.11 18.12 -15.30
C ILE A 222 2.24 19.13 -15.15
N LYS A 223 2.02 20.36 -15.67
CA LYS A 223 2.92 21.48 -15.38
C LYS A 223 2.75 21.91 -13.93
N GLN A 224 3.77 21.64 -13.13
CA GLN A 224 3.79 21.97 -11.69
C GLN A 224 4.31 23.39 -11.45
N PRO A 225 3.82 24.10 -10.40
CA PRO A 225 4.48 25.29 -9.92
C PRO A 225 5.86 24.93 -9.31
N PRO A 226 6.76 25.93 -9.12
CA PRO A 226 8.00 25.68 -8.39
C PRO A 226 7.72 25.12 -7.01
N ALA A 227 8.52 24.11 -6.60
CA ALA A 227 8.39 23.54 -5.27
C ALA A 227 8.73 24.56 -4.18
N PRO A 228 8.03 24.57 -3.03
CA PRO A 228 8.41 25.39 -1.92
C PRO A 228 9.81 25.05 -1.40
N LYS A 229 10.47 26.01 -0.72
CA LYS A 229 11.88 25.89 -0.30
C LYS A 229 12.22 24.63 0.51
N HIS A 230 11.26 24.06 1.23
CA HIS A 230 11.46 22.87 2.06
C HIS A 230 11.25 21.55 1.28
N LEU A 231 10.82 21.61 0.03
CA LEU A 231 10.67 20.46 -0.85
C LEU A 231 11.70 20.52 -1.99
N LYS A 232 12.31 19.39 -2.32
CA LYS A 232 13.19 19.29 -3.48
C LYS A 232 12.39 19.40 -4.79
N ARG A 233 11.16 18.89 -4.80
CA ARG A 233 10.25 18.89 -5.95
C ARG A 233 8.82 18.58 -5.52
N TYR A 234 7.86 18.92 -6.37
CA TYR A 234 6.51 18.38 -6.35
C TYR A 234 6.39 17.11 -7.20
N GLY A 235 5.21 16.52 -7.14
CA GLY A 235 4.76 15.60 -8.17
C GLY A 235 5.12 14.15 -7.94
N ARG A 236 5.41 13.79 -6.68
CA ARG A 236 5.54 12.39 -6.31
C ARG A 236 4.17 11.71 -6.32
N PHE A 237 4.06 10.58 -7.00
CA PHE A 237 2.90 9.72 -6.99
C PHE A 237 3.18 8.47 -6.15
N GLU A 238 2.24 8.14 -5.26
CA GLU A 238 2.32 7.01 -4.33
C GLU A 238 0.98 6.28 -4.26
N ARG A 239 0.96 5.10 -3.67
CA ARG A 239 -0.25 4.35 -3.31
C ARG A 239 -1.19 4.16 -4.50
N PRO A 240 -0.74 3.50 -5.57
CA PRO A 240 -1.57 3.29 -6.75
C PRO A 240 -2.84 2.50 -6.40
N GLN A 241 -3.95 2.90 -7.00
CA GLN A 241 -5.21 2.17 -6.98
C GLN A 241 -5.77 2.17 -8.40
N VAL A 242 -6.25 1.03 -8.86
CA VAL A 242 -6.78 0.91 -10.22
C VAL A 242 -8.30 0.77 -10.19
N LEU A 243 -8.98 1.65 -10.89
CA LEU A 243 -10.41 1.48 -11.18
C LEU A 243 -10.57 0.59 -12.41
N MET A 244 -11.20 -0.55 -12.22
CA MET A 244 -11.49 -1.51 -13.29
C MET A 244 -12.84 -1.15 -13.96
N LYS A 245 -12.89 -1.14 -15.29
CA LYS A 245 -14.10 -1.00 -16.09
C LYS A 245 -14.17 -2.15 -17.09
N ASN A 246 -15.26 -2.91 -17.06
CA ASN A 246 -15.43 -4.09 -17.92
C ASN A 246 -14.26 -5.10 -17.81
N GLY A 247 -13.76 -5.33 -16.60
CA GLY A 247 -12.66 -6.25 -16.32
C GLY A 247 -11.27 -5.78 -16.75
N LYS A 248 -11.11 -4.52 -17.18
CA LYS A 248 -9.84 -3.94 -17.61
C LYS A 248 -9.51 -2.69 -16.79
N PRO A 249 -8.22 -2.40 -16.54
CA PRO A 249 -7.79 -1.13 -15.95
C PRO A 249 -8.27 0.05 -16.80
N ALA A 250 -8.96 1.00 -16.18
CA ALA A 250 -9.48 2.20 -16.86
C ALA A 250 -8.88 3.49 -16.29
N TYR A 251 -8.65 3.55 -14.99
CA TYR A 251 -8.07 4.71 -14.32
C TYR A 251 -7.05 4.26 -13.29
N LEU A 252 -5.98 5.02 -13.18
CA LEU A 252 -4.99 4.92 -12.11
C LEU A 252 -5.15 6.11 -11.18
N PHE A 253 -5.46 5.85 -9.92
CA PHE A 253 -5.46 6.84 -8.85
C PHE A 253 -4.18 6.71 -8.04
N THR A 254 -3.62 7.83 -7.64
CA THR A 254 -2.43 7.88 -6.79
C THR A 254 -2.62 8.95 -5.73
N ALA A 255 -2.07 8.72 -4.55
CA ALA A 255 -1.82 9.81 -3.62
C ALA A 255 -0.72 10.69 -4.23
N SER A 256 -0.92 12.01 -4.24
CA SER A 256 0.01 12.92 -4.89
C SER A 256 0.43 14.06 -3.96
N GLN A 257 1.61 14.59 -4.23
CA GLN A 257 2.10 15.81 -3.65
C GLN A 257 2.25 16.84 -4.78
N GLY A 258 1.61 17.99 -4.65
CA GLY A 258 1.70 19.02 -5.69
C GLY A 258 0.59 20.06 -5.61
N GLY A 259 0.60 21.04 -6.51
CA GLY A 259 -0.33 22.15 -6.50
C GLY A 259 -0.24 22.96 -5.21
N LYS A 260 -1.30 22.99 -4.41
CA LYS A 260 -1.34 23.64 -3.09
C LYS A 260 -1.06 22.68 -1.93
N ALA A 261 -0.91 21.36 -2.20
CA ALA A 261 -0.66 20.35 -1.19
C ALA A 261 0.85 20.08 -1.05
N GLU A 262 1.38 20.24 0.14
CA GLU A 262 2.81 20.05 0.44
C GLU A 262 3.13 18.61 0.89
N THR A 263 2.11 17.85 1.25
CA THR A 263 2.21 16.44 1.64
C THR A 263 1.36 15.58 0.73
N SER A 264 1.80 14.35 0.49
CA SER A 264 0.97 13.35 -0.22
C SER A 264 -0.18 12.90 0.68
N SER A 265 -1.35 12.81 0.14
CA SER A 265 -2.59 12.44 0.83
C SER A 265 -3.27 11.27 0.11
#